data_5fd23c1b693d53668691e4ca870573c3
#
_entry.id   5fd23c1b693d53668691e4ca870573c3
#
_cell.length_a   1.000
_cell.length_b   1.000
_cell.length_c   1.000
_cell.angle_alpha   90.00
_cell.angle_beta   90.00
_cell.angle_gamma   90.00
#
_symmetry.space_group_name_H-M   'P 1'
#
loop_
_entity.id
_entity.type
_entity.pdbx_description
1 polymer ?
#
loop_
_entity_poly.entity_id
_entity_poly.type
_entity_poly.pdbx_seq_one_letter_code
_entity_poly.pdbx_strand_id
1 'polypeptide(L)'
;ISIYHRGNFPLRNTNERRSGFNSLISVEMKRNLNTLCFVLVMLCIVALSSNNIDALQLCYEMGKGTAYTDATQKSFLIETIIRAVDMNIQLIAGILLIIVVSKINKGLVFVWQNITLFRWIGYLLGIHALVSSTANYVAKQASETFEGNPFDYQGVIAAIFVLMVAEIFAIGLRMKEEQDLTV
;
A
#
# COMPACT_ATOMS: atom_id res chain seq x y z
N ILE A 1 -9.74 -65.32 -39.42
CA ILE A 1 -9.25 -64.01 -39.95
C ILE A 1 -9.86 -62.93 -39.07
N SER A 2 -9.10 -62.45 -38.07
CA SER A 2 -9.52 -61.40 -37.16
C SER A 2 -8.88 -60.08 -37.57
N ILE A 3 -9.67 -59.12 -38.03
CA ILE A 3 -9.24 -57.80 -38.42
C ILE A 3 -9.33 -56.91 -37.19
N TYR A 4 -8.16 -56.61 -36.59
CA TYR A 4 -8.00 -55.62 -35.51
C TYR A 4 -8.16 -54.20 -36.13
N HIS A 5 -9.27 -53.54 -35.92
CA HIS A 5 -9.42 -52.13 -36.21
C HIS A 5 -8.63 -51.33 -35.14
N ARG A 6 -7.45 -50.86 -35.50
CA ARG A 6 -6.66 -49.91 -34.74
C ARG A 6 -7.37 -48.53 -34.81
N GLY A 7 -8.15 -48.21 -33.80
CA GLY A 7 -8.71 -46.89 -33.64
C GLY A 7 -7.58 -45.86 -33.49
N ASN A 8 -7.44 -45.00 -34.49
CA ASN A 8 -6.62 -43.79 -34.43
C ASN A 8 -7.23 -42.83 -33.39
N PHE A 9 -6.78 -42.94 -32.14
CA PHE A 9 -7.02 -41.86 -31.19
C PHE A 9 -6.19 -40.65 -31.65
N PRO A 10 -6.82 -39.48 -31.93
CA PRO A 10 -6.09 -38.29 -32.28
C PRO A 10 -5.25 -37.89 -31.05
N LEU A 11 -3.93 -37.98 -31.19
CA LEU A 11 -3.00 -37.43 -30.21
C LEU A 11 -3.25 -35.93 -30.12
N ARG A 12 -4.13 -35.53 -29.19
CA ARG A 12 -4.43 -34.14 -28.90
C ARG A 12 -3.12 -33.45 -28.51
N ASN A 13 -2.72 -32.52 -29.35
CA ASN A 13 -1.43 -31.84 -29.33
C ASN A 13 -1.14 -31.29 -27.90
N THR A 14 -0.11 -31.80 -27.23
CA THR A 14 0.30 -31.42 -25.88
C THR A 14 0.61 -29.93 -25.76
N ASN A 15 0.95 -29.29 -26.88
CA ASN A 15 1.22 -27.84 -26.96
C ASN A 15 -0.07 -27.00 -26.83
N GLU A 16 -1.20 -27.47 -27.41
CA GLU A 16 -2.48 -26.78 -27.24
C GLU A 16 -3.01 -26.84 -25.80
N ARG A 17 -2.81 -27.97 -25.11
CA ARG A 17 -3.16 -28.07 -23.68
C ARG A 17 -2.31 -27.15 -22.81
N ARG A 18 -0.99 -27.04 -23.11
CA ARG A 18 -0.10 -26.12 -22.38
C ARG A 18 -0.45 -24.65 -22.62
N SER A 19 -0.76 -24.25 -23.83
CA SER A 19 -1.14 -22.87 -24.14
C SER A 19 -2.47 -22.49 -23.47
N GLY A 20 -3.48 -23.39 -23.51
CA GLY A 20 -4.75 -23.19 -22.82
C GLY A 20 -4.62 -23.12 -21.29
N PHE A 21 -3.79 -23.97 -20.70
CA PHE A 21 -3.52 -23.97 -19.27
C PHE A 21 -2.82 -22.67 -18.81
N ASN A 22 -1.80 -22.22 -19.56
CA ASN A 22 -1.08 -20.99 -19.26
C ASN A 22 -1.98 -19.74 -19.41
N SER A 23 -2.90 -19.73 -20.37
CA SER A 23 -3.86 -18.64 -20.55
C SER A 23 -4.87 -18.58 -19.40
N LEU A 24 -5.37 -19.71 -18.93
CA LEU A 24 -6.28 -19.79 -17.76
C LEU A 24 -5.60 -19.30 -16.48
N ILE A 25 -4.36 -19.74 -16.21
CA ILE A 25 -3.59 -19.27 -15.05
C ILE A 25 -3.39 -17.75 -15.12
N SER A 26 -3.06 -17.21 -16.30
CA SER A 26 -2.83 -15.76 -16.44
C SER A 26 -4.11 -14.95 -16.20
N VAL A 27 -5.27 -15.43 -16.60
CA VAL A 27 -6.57 -14.79 -16.36
C VAL A 27 -6.94 -14.85 -14.88
N GLU A 28 -6.74 -16.00 -14.24
CA GLU A 28 -7.06 -16.18 -12.83
C GLU A 28 -6.13 -15.35 -11.94
N MET A 29 -4.83 -15.31 -12.23
CA MET A 29 -3.88 -14.43 -11.54
C MET A 29 -4.26 -12.95 -11.66
N LYS A 30 -4.66 -12.49 -12.85
CA LYS A 30 -5.12 -11.10 -13.05
C LYS A 30 -6.38 -10.80 -12.24
N ARG A 31 -7.33 -11.72 -12.20
CA ARG A 31 -8.55 -11.56 -11.40
C ARG A 31 -8.25 -11.45 -9.91
N ASN A 32 -7.39 -12.34 -9.38
CA ASN A 32 -7.00 -12.32 -7.98
C ASN A 32 -6.24 -11.03 -7.63
N LEU A 33 -5.34 -10.58 -8.51
CA LEU A 33 -4.62 -9.32 -8.34
C LEU A 33 -5.59 -8.13 -8.29
N ASN A 34 -6.57 -8.05 -9.21
CA ASN A 34 -7.59 -7.01 -9.22
C ASN A 34 -8.42 -7.00 -7.93
N THR A 35 -8.81 -8.17 -7.44
CA THR A 35 -9.56 -8.29 -6.19
C THR A 35 -8.73 -7.79 -5.00
N LEU A 36 -7.47 -8.20 -4.89
CA LEU A 36 -6.56 -7.73 -3.84
C LEU A 36 -6.33 -6.22 -3.91
N CYS A 37 -6.15 -5.68 -5.12
CA CYS A 37 -6.00 -4.24 -5.34
C CYS A 37 -7.26 -3.47 -4.92
N PHE A 38 -8.45 -3.99 -5.25
CA PHE A 38 -9.72 -3.38 -4.84
C PHE A 38 -9.87 -3.38 -3.31
N VAL A 39 -9.60 -4.52 -2.66
CA VAL A 39 -9.63 -4.63 -1.20
C VAL A 39 -8.65 -3.65 -0.56
N LEU A 40 -7.43 -3.54 -1.09
CA LEU A 40 -6.42 -2.62 -0.58
C LEU A 40 -6.87 -1.15 -0.70
N VAL A 41 -7.44 -0.75 -1.84
CA VAL A 41 -7.99 0.60 -2.04
C VAL A 41 -9.12 0.88 -1.06
N MET A 42 -10.05 -0.08 -0.85
CA MET A 42 -11.13 0.06 0.12
C MET A 42 -10.61 0.20 1.55
N LEU A 43 -9.60 -0.57 1.94
CA LEU A 43 -8.96 -0.44 3.25
C LEU A 43 -8.27 0.92 3.43
N CYS A 44 -7.62 1.44 2.39
CA CYS A 44 -7.03 2.78 2.41
C CYS A 44 -8.11 3.86 2.61
N ILE A 45 -9.26 3.76 1.92
CA ILE A 45 -10.38 4.70 2.08
C ILE A 45 -10.92 4.65 3.51
N VAL A 46 -11.11 3.46 4.08
CA VAL A 46 -11.59 3.30 5.46
C VAL A 46 -10.59 3.89 6.46
N ALA A 47 -9.29 3.62 6.29
CA ALA A 47 -8.25 4.17 7.16
C ALA A 47 -8.18 5.70 7.10
N LEU A 48 -8.27 6.29 5.90
CA LEU A 48 -8.34 7.75 5.72
C LEU A 48 -9.60 8.34 6.34
N SER A 49 -10.73 7.64 6.25
CA SER A 49 -12.00 8.12 6.81
C SER A 49 -11.99 8.13 8.34
N SER A 50 -11.45 7.09 9.00
CA SER A 50 -11.36 7.05 10.45
C SER A 50 -10.47 8.16 11.02
N ASN A 51 -9.30 8.40 10.43
CA ASN A 51 -8.42 9.48 10.86
C ASN A 51 -9.05 10.88 10.70
N ASN A 52 -9.91 11.07 9.68
CA ASN A 52 -10.64 12.32 9.47
C ASN A 52 -11.73 12.55 10.53
N ILE A 53 -12.40 11.49 11.01
CA ILE A 53 -13.43 11.59 12.03
C ILE A 53 -12.81 12.08 13.34
N ASP A 54 -11.66 11.54 13.73
CA ASP A 54 -10.96 11.96 14.96
C ASP A 54 -10.52 13.43 14.87
N ALA A 55 -10.00 13.88 13.71
CA ALA A 55 -9.62 15.27 13.50
C ALA A 55 -10.84 16.23 13.56
N LEU A 56 -11.99 15.83 12.98
CA LEU A 56 -13.23 16.60 13.03
C LEU A 56 -13.81 16.69 14.43
N GLN A 57 -13.77 15.61 15.20
CA GLN A 57 -14.21 15.59 16.58
C GLN A 57 -13.34 16.50 17.43
N LEU A 58 -12.04 16.49 17.22
CA LEU A 58 -11.08 17.38 17.85
C LEU A 58 -11.41 18.86 17.55
N CYS A 59 -11.65 19.22 16.30
CA CYS A 59 -12.04 20.57 15.89
C CYS A 59 -13.40 20.99 16.48
N TYR A 60 -14.35 20.06 16.59
CA TYR A 60 -15.66 20.33 17.17
C TYR A 60 -15.58 20.64 18.65
N GLU A 61 -14.77 19.92 19.42
CA GLU A 61 -14.55 20.19 20.84
C GLU A 61 -13.85 21.53 21.08
N MET A 62 -12.91 21.91 20.21
CA MET A 62 -12.32 23.25 20.25
C MET A 62 -13.37 24.36 20.06
N GLY A 63 -14.33 24.16 19.18
CA GLY A 63 -15.39 25.14 18.90
C GLY A 63 -16.38 25.31 20.07
N LYS A 64 -16.50 24.34 20.98
CA LYS A 64 -17.38 24.39 22.15
C LYS A 64 -16.92 25.30 23.28
N GLY A 65 -15.70 25.84 23.22
CA GLY A 65 -15.21 26.81 24.21
C GLY A 65 -15.11 26.27 25.63
N THR A 66 -14.86 24.97 25.80
CA THR A 66 -14.53 24.39 27.10
C THR A 66 -13.26 25.07 27.59
N ALA A 67 -13.31 25.62 28.83
CA ALA A 67 -12.25 26.42 29.42
C ALA A 67 -10.98 25.57 29.63
N TYR A 68 -10.14 25.49 28.59
CA TYR A 68 -8.79 24.95 28.72
C TYR A 68 -7.85 26.03 29.27
N THR A 69 -6.90 25.62 30.11
CA THR A 69 -5.80 26.50 30.48
C THR A 69 -4.98 26.84 29.22
N ASP A 70 -4.39 28.05 29.15
CA ASP A 70 -3.60 28.50 27.99
C ASP A 70 -2.52 27.50 27.52
N ALA A 71 -1.91 26.76 28.45
CA ALA A 71 -0.90 25.75 28.16
C ALA A 71 -1.52 24.51 27.47
N THR A 72 -2.67 24.05 27.92
CA THR A 72 -3.38 22.89 27.34
C THR A 72 -3.92 23.24 25.96
N GLN A 73 -4.37 24.45 25.74
CA GLN A 73 -4.85 24.92 24.46
C GLN A 73 -3.73 24.98 23.40
N LYS A 74 -2.51 25.41 23.79
CA LYS A 74 -1.36 25.43 22.88
C LYS A 74 -0.92 24.03 22.48
N SER A 75 -0.82 23.09 23.42
CA SER A 75 -0.46 21.69 23.12
C SER A 75 -1.45 21.05 22.18
N PHE A 76 -2.73 21.29 22.39
CA PHE A 76 -3.80 20.80 21.56
C PHE A 76 -3.75 21.35 20.13
N LEU A 77 -3.48 22.66 19.95
CA LEU A 77 -3.31 23.27 18.64
C LEU A 77 -2.12 22.65 17.89
N ILE A 78 -0.99 22.45 18.57
CA ILE A 78 0.20 21.83 17.99
C ILE A 78 -0.10 20.41 17.53
N GLU A 79 -0.74 19.61 18.39
CA GLU A 79 -1.15 18.25 18.04
C GLU A 79 -2.07 18.22 16.82
N THR A 80 -3.09 19.09 16.78
CA THR A 80 -4.02 19.20 15.64
C THR A 80 -3.30 19.52 14.33
N ILE A 81 -2.35 20.47 14.35
CA ILE A 81 -1.57 20.82 13.16
C ILE A 81 -0.72 19.63 12.71
N ILE A 82 -0.04 18.93 13.63
CA ILE A 82 0.79 17.77 13.31
C ILE A 82 -0.07 16.67 12.69
N ARG A 83 -1.23 16.37 13.25
CA ARG A 83 -2.17 15.36 12.71
C ARG A 83 -2.71 15.75 11.34
N ALA A 84 -2.99 17.04 11.10
CA ALA A 84 -3.40 17.51 9.78
C ALA A 84 -2.30 17.32 8.72
N VAL A 85 -1.04 17.56 9.07
CA VAL A 85 0.12 17.29 8.18
C VAL A 85 0.23 15.79 7.92
N ASP A 86 0.11 14.97 8.94
CA ASP A 86 0.17 13.52 8.87
C ASP A 86 -0.88 12.94 7.92
N MET A 87 -2.11 13.43 8.04
CA MET A 87 -3.21 13.05 7.15
C MET A 87 -2.93 13.36 5.68
N ASN A 88 -2.31 14.51 5.38
CA ASN A 88 -1.93 14.85 4.00
C ASN A 88 -0.86 13.92 3.45
N ILE A 89 0.11 13.50 4.27
CA ILE A 89 1.16 12.54 3.88
C ILE A 89 0.53 11.20 3.52
N GLN A 90 -0.39 10.68 4.34
CA GLN A 90 -1.11 9.44 4.09
C GLN A 90 -1.95 9.50 2.81
N LEU A 91 -2.63 10.63 2.58
CA LEU A 91 -3.44 10.84 1.38
C LEU A 91 -2.58 10.79 0.11
N ILE A 92 -1.42 11.44 0.12
CA ILE A 92 -0.48 11.40 -1.00
C ILE A 92 0.02 9.97 -1.23
N ALA A 93 0.43 9.26 -0.17
CA ALA A 93 0.87 7.87 -0.27
C ALA A 93 -0.24 6.95 -0.84
N GLY A 94 -1.49 7.14 -0.41
CA GLY A 94 -2.65 6.42 -0.93
C GLY A 94 -2.90 6.67 -2.42
N ILE A 95 -2.80 7.93 -2.87
CA ILE A 95 -2.93 8.29 -4.29
C ILE A 95 -1.82 7.60 -5.12
N LEU A 96 -0.57 7.65 -4.66
CA LEU A 96 0.54 6.97 -5.34
C LEU A 96 0.30 5.46 -5.45
N LEU A 97 -0.22 4.85 -4.41
CA LEU A 97 -0.57 3.43 -4.41
C LEU A 97 -1.64 3.11 -5.45
N ILE A 98 -2.71 3.93 -5.55
CA ILE A 98 -3.76 3.78 -6.58
C ILE A 98 -3.16 3.89 -7.99
N ILE A 99 -2.22 4.80 -8.20
CA ILE A 99 -1.51 4.94 -9.49
C ILE A 99 -0.73 3.67 -9.83
N VAL A 100 0.02 3.12 -8.88
CA VAL A 100 0.76 1.86 -9.06
C VAL A 100 -0.18 0.72 -9.42
N VAL A 101 -1.26 0.54 -8.64
CA VAL A 101 -2.28 -0.48 -8.90
C VAL A 101 -2.88 -0.35 -10.30
N SER A 102 -3.22 0.86 -10.72
CA SER A 102 -3.77 1.14 -12.04
C SER A 102 -2.79 0.77 -13.17
N LYS A 103 -1.48 1.00 -12.98
CA LYS A 103 -0.45 0.59 -13.94
C LYS A 103 -0.27 -0.92 -14.01
N ILE A 104 -0.29 -1.59 -12.86
CA ILE A 104 -0.23 -3.07 -12.78
C ILE A 104 -1.41 -3.70 -13.51
N ASN A 105 -2.63 -3.16 -13.35
CA ASN A 105 -3.82 -3.63 -14.04
C ASN A 105 -3.75 -3.49 -15.57
N LYS A 106 -3.01 -2.49 -16.06
CA LYS A 106 -2.73 -2.31 -17.50
C LYS A 106 -1.63 -3.25 -18.01
N GLY A 107 -1.11 -4.14 -17.18
CA GLY A 107 -0.04 -5.08 -17.55
C GLY A 107 1.38 -4.52 -17.43
N LEU A 108 1.53 -3.27 -16.97
CA LEU A 108 2.82 -2.62 -16.78
C LEU A 108 3.36 -2.93 -15.37
N VAL A 109 3.64 -4.20 -15.08
CA VAL A 109 4.11 -4.63 -13.75
C VAL A 109 5.58 -4.27 -13.54
N PHE A 110 6.44 -4.73 -14.44
CA PHE A 110 7.90 -4.54 -14.36
C PHE A 110 8.34 -3.35 -15.21
N VAL A 111 8.20 -2.15 -14.65
CA VAL A 111 8.68 -0.90 -15.23
C VAL A 111 9.36 -0.05 -14.17
N TRP A 112 10.46 0.63 -14.51
CA TRP A 112 11.23 1.50 -13.60
C TRP A 112 10.37 2.54 -12.90
N GLN A 113 9.32 3.03 -13.57
CA GLN A 113 8.39 4.00 -12.99
C GLN A 113 7.63 3.45 -11.76
N ASN A 114 7.24 2.17 -11.77
CA ASN A 114 6.56 1.56 -10.62
C ASN A 114 7.51 1.40 -9.44
N ILE A 115 8.77 1.04 -9.70
CA ILE A 115 9.80 0.94 -8.67
C ILE A 115 10.01 2.28 -7.99
N THR A 116 10.11 3.35 -8.79
CA THR A 116 10.24 4.71 -8.27
C THR A 116 9.03 5.12 -7.41
N LEU A 117 7.80 4.77 -7.85
CA LEU A 117 6.59 5.05 -7.08
C LEU A 117 6.56 4.26 -5.75
N PHE A 118 6.96 2.98 -5.76
CA PHE A 118 7.08 2.20 -4.52
C PHE A 118 8.10 2.80 -3.55
N ARG A 119 9.25 3.28 -4.04
CA ARG A 119 10.23 3.97 -3.19
C ARG A 119 9.64 5.25 -2.57
N TRP A 120 8.92 6.06 -3.36
CA TRP A 120 8.24 7.25 -2.84
C TRP A 120 7.20 6.91 -1.78
N ILE A 121 6.40 5.86 -1.99
CA ILE A 121 5.43 5.38 -0.99
C ILE A 121 6.16 4.97 0.29
N GLY A 122 7.25 4.21 0.20
CA GLY A 122 8.06 3.81 1.36
C GLY A 122 8.64 4.99 2.13
N TYR A 123 9.17 6.00 1.44
CA TYR A 123 9.66 7.23 2.09
C TYR A 123 8.53 8.01 2.77
N LEU A 124 7.36 8.15 2.12
CA LEU A 124 6.21 8.83 2.72
C LEU A 124 5.70 8.10 3.96
N LEU A 125 5.65 6.76 3.95
CA LEU A 125 5.30 5.97 5.14
C LEU A 125 6.31 6.15 6.27
N GLY A 126 7.61 6.26 5.95
CA GLY A 126 8.65 6.56 6.94
C GLY A 126 8.48 7.94 7.56
N ILE A 127 8.20 8.96 6.74
CA ILE A 127 7.91 10.32 7.22
C ILE A 127 6.62 10.33 8.06
N HIS A 128 5.56 9.64 7.61
CA HIS A 128 4.34 9.46 8.37
C HIS A 128 4.62 8.89 9.77
N ALA A 129 5.38 7.81 9.87
CA ALA A 129 5.72 7.19 11.16
C ALA A 129 6.45 8.16 12.13
N LEU A 130 7.33 9.03 11.61
CA LEU A 130 8.02 10.05 12.39
C LEU A 130 7.06 11.16 12.84
N VAL A 131 6.19 11.64 11.95
CA VAL A 131 5.20 12.68 12.25
C VAL A 131 4.18 12.18 13.26
N SER A 132 3.66 10.96 13.08
CA SER A 132 2.75 10.30 14.01
C SER A 132 3.39 10.10 15.40
N SER A 133 4.65 9.65 15.46
CA SER A 133 5.40 9.54 16.71
C SER A 133 5.53 10.89 17.41
N THR A 134 5.76 11.97 16.67
CA THR A 134 5.84 13.33 17.22
C THR A 134 4.50 13.79 17.79
N ALA A 135 3.38 13.54 17.08
CA ALA A 135 2.04 13.85 17.56
C ALA A 135 1.74 13.10 18.87
N ASN A 136 2.03 11.80 18.91
CA ASN A 136 1.82 10.97 20.11
C ASN A 136 2.70 11.41 21.29
N TYR A 137 3.93 11.87 21.02
CA TYR A 137 4.79 12.42 22.07
C TYR A 137 4.24 13.72 22.65
N VAL A 138 3.72 14.62 21.80
CA VAL A 138 3.07 15.87 22.24
C VAL A 138 1.81 15.55 23.05
N ALA A 139 0.98 14.62 22.60
CA ALA A 139 -0.22 14.17 23.31
C ALA A 139 0.14 13.60 24.70
N LYS A 140 1.22 12.80 24.79
CA LYS A 140 1.71 12.25 26.06
C LYS A 140 2.16 13.33 27.04
N GLN A 141 2.76 14.40 26.56
CA GLN A 141 3.13 15.52 27.45
C GLN A 141 1.93 16.35 27.90
N ALA A 142 0.87 16.40 27.10
CA ALA A 142 -0.32 17.20 27.37
C ALA A 142 -1.31 16.50 28.32
N SER A 143 -1.31 15.16 28.39
CA SER A 143 -2.25 14.40 29.21
C SER A 143 -1.53 13.31 30.03
N GLU A 144 -1.82 13.25 31.34
CA GLU A 144 -1.33 12.19 32.21
C GLU A 144 -2.00 10.83 31.94
N THR A 145 -3.08 10.82 31.12
CA THR A 145 -3.88 9.63 30.81
C THR A 145 -3.41 8.89 29.55
N PHE A 146 -2.35 9.35 28.89
CA PHE A 146 -1.83 8.68 27.70
C PHE A 146 -1.14 7.36 28.08
N GLU A 147 -1.84 6.26 27.89
CA GLU A 147 -1.31 4.91 28.04
C GLU A 147 -0.78 4.42 26.68
N GLY A 148 0.51 4.16 26.58
CA GLY A 148 1.11 3.57 25.38
C GLY A 148 2.50 4.09 25.05
N ASN A 149 3.09 3.47 24.02
CA ASN A 149 4.37 3.91 23.47
C ASN A 149 4.11 5.02 22.42
N PRO A 150 4.73 6.19 22.58
CA PRO A 150 4.54 7.27 21.61
C PRO A 150 5.18 6.98 20.24
N PHE A 151 6.08 6.02 20.15
CA PHE A 151 6.77 5.70 18.91
C PHE A 151 5.98 4.74 18.02
N ASP A 152 5.76 5.09 16.75
CA ASP A 152 5.05 4.28 15.76
C ASP A 152 5.97 3.25 15.09
N TYR A 153 6.20 2.14 15.78
CA TYR A 153 6.98 1.02 15.23
C TYR A 153 6.32 0.38 14.01
N GLN A 154 4.98 0.36 13.97
CA GLN A 154 4.24 -0.30 12.89
C GLN A 154 4.43 0.47 11.58
N GLY A 155 4.35 1.79 11.62
CA GLY A 155 4.61 2.64 10.47
C GLY A 155 6.05 2.49 9.95
N VAL A 156 7.04 2.43 10.84
CA VAL A 156 8.45 2.21 10.46
C VAL A 156 8.63 0.85 9.79
N ILE A 157 8.07 -0.22 10.36
CA ILE A 157 8.15 -1.58 9.78
C ILE A 157 7.49 -1.61 8.40
N ALA A 158 6.31 -0.99 8.26
CA ALA A 158 5.61 -0.91 6.97
C ALA A 158 6.43 -0.15 5.92
N ALA A 159 7.06 0.96 6.29
CA ALA A 159 7.92 1.74 5.40
C ALA A 159 9.11 0.91 4.89
N ILE A 160 9.82 0.23 5.80
CA ILE A 160 10.96 -0.64 5.46
C ILE A 160 10.49 -1.79 4.55
N PHE A 161 9.35 -2.41 4.85
CA PHE A 161 8.81 -3.49 4.04
C PHE A 161 8.52 -3.04 2.61
N VAL A 162 7.89 -1.88 2.41
CA VAL A 162 7.61 -1.32 1.08
C VAL A 162 8.89 -1.00 0.33
N LEU A 163 9.91 -0.45 1.00
CA LEU A 163 11.22 -0.19 0.39
C LEU A 163 11.92 -1.49 -0.03
N MET A 164 11.88 -2.53 0.79
CA MET A 164 12.41 -3.86 0.43
C MET A 164 11.70 -4.44 -0.80
N VAL A 165 10.38 -4.34 -0.88
CA VAL A 165 9.61 -4.77 -2.06
C VAL A 165 10.05 -3.99 -3.29
N ALA A 166 10.25 -2.68 -3.20
CA ALA A 166 10.74 -1.86 -4.31
C ALA A 166 12.11 -2.33 -4.82
N GLU A 167 13.04 -2.68 -3.93
CA GLU A 167 14.37 -3.19 -4.32
C GLU A 167 14.30 -4.60 -4.94
N ILE A 168 13.43 -5.48 -4.44
CA ILE A 168 13.19 -6.79 -5.05
C ILE A 168 12.69 -6.63 -6.50
N PHE A 169 11.74 -5.72 -6.73
CA PHE A 169 11.27 -5.42 -8.10
C PHE A 169 12.37 -4.83 -8.97
N ALA A 170 13.25 -3.98 -8.42
CA ALA A 170 14.40 -3.41 -9.15
C ALA A 170 15.37 -4.50 -9.60
N ILE A 171 15.69 -5.46 -8.71
CA ILE A 171 16.57 -6.61 -9.03
C ILE A 171 15.90 -7.46 -10.12
N GLY A 172 14.61 -7.78 -9.98
CA GLY A 172 13.88 -8.59 -10.97
C GLY A 172 13.85 -7.94 -12.36
N LEU A 173 13.69 -6.61 -12.42
CA LEU A 173 13.70 -5.87 -13.68
C LEU A 173 15.09 -5.89 -14.35
N ARG A 174 16.17 -5.71 -13.58
CA ARG A 174 17.53 -5.80 -14.11
C ARG A 174 17.85 -7.18 -14.67
N MET A 175 17.49 -8.23 -13.94
CA MET A 175 17.66 -9.60 -14.41
C MET A 175 16.93 -9.86 -15.74
N LYS A 176 15.72 -9.30 -15.90
CA LYS A 176 14.97 -9.39 -17.14
C LYS A 176 15.70 -8.66 -18.28
N GLU A 177 16.16 -7.43 -18.06
CA GLU A 177 16.90 -6.64 -19.06
C GLU A 177 18.19 -7.35 -19.50
N GLU A 178 18.91 -8.00 -18.57
CA GLU A 178 20.12 -8.79 -18.89
C GLU A 178 19.79 -10.02 -19.75
N GLN A 179 18.68 -10.69 -19.50
CA GLN A 179 18.21 -11.83 -20.30
C GLN A 179 17.82 -11.41 -21.72
N ASP A 180 17.16 -10.26 -21.86
CA ASP A 180 16.73 -9.74 -23.18
C ASP A 180 17.93 -9.30 -24.03
N LEU A 181 19.10 -9.01 -23.45
CA LEU A 181 20.33 -8.65 -24.17
C LEU A 181 21.18 -9.86 -24.62
N THR A 182 20.87 -11.07 -24.10
CA THR A 182 21.66 -12.29 -24.38
C THR A 182 21.06 -13.17 -25.49
N VAL A 183 19.97 -12.76 -26.13
CA VAL A 183 19.32 -13.39 -27.28
C VAL A 183 19.60 -12.61 -28.54
#